data_fa74521c59781d1c480ff43a5e8711e3
#
_entry.id   fa74521c59781d1c480ff43a5e8711e3
#
_cell.length_a   1.000
_cell.length_b   1.000
_cell.length_c   1.000
_cell.angle_alpha   90.00
_cell.angle_beta   90.00
_cell.angle_gamma   90.00
#
_symmetry.space_group_name_H-M   'P 1'
#
loop_
_entity.id
_entity.type
_entity.pdbx_description
1 polymer ?
#
loop_
_entity_poly.entity_id
_entity_poly.type
_entity_poly.pdbx_seq_one_letter_code
_entity_poly.pdbx_strand_id
1 'polypeptide(L)'
;MKLALFGRGGMGKVVAERARRDGFEIGAVVTSGDAGLDATALAPRLRGHDAAIDFSRGDAVLRNATACARAGVPLVEGTTGWQDREAEVRRAVEQAGGGGAMIYGANFSLGVNLFYRIVRHAGALFSGLEEYSALIDETHHIRKKDAPSGTALRLRDILREALGGGRDVPVTSTREGDIPGIHRVTFDSAADRILLVHEARSREGFAAGALLAARWIAGRRGVYLFADVLDELLTLERAT
;
A
#
# COMPACT_ATOMS: atom_id res chain seq x y z
N MET A 1 -3.86 -10.47 -18.62
CA MET A 1 -4.88 -9.84 -17.74
C MET A 1 -5.19 -8.45 -18.27
N LYS A 2 -6.48 -8.09 -18.24
CA LYS A 2 -6.98 -6.77 -18.59
C LYS A 2 -7.33 -5.98 -17.35
N LEU A 3 -6.76 -4.79 -17.20
CA LEU A 3 -6.90 -3.96 -16.00
C LEU A 3 -7.69 -2.69 -16.27
N ALA A 4 -8.57 -2.33 -15.34
CA ALA A 4 -9.12 -0.98 -15.23
C ALA A 4 -8.29 -0.16 -14.25
N LEU A 5 -8.09 1.13 -14.51
CA LEU A 5 -7.37 2.03 -13.63
C LEU A 5 -8.25 3.19 -13.19
N PHE A 6 -8.17 3.53 -11.89
CA PHE A 6 -8.72 4.76 -11.35
C PHE A 6 -7.58 5.71 -10.99
N GLY A 7 -7.61 6.89 -11.58
CA GLY A 7 -6.60 7.91 -11.41
C GLY A 7 -5.53 7.90 -12.52
N ARG A 8 -5.19 9.09 -12.99
CA ARG A 8 -4.13 9.35 -13.99
C ARG A 8 -3.04 10.29 -13.43
N GLY A 9 -2.94 10.37 -12.11
CA GLY A 9 -1.92 11.12 -11.39
C GLY A 9 -0.56 10.44 -11.43
N GLY A 10 0.34 10.86 -10.54
CA GLY A 10 1.72 10.33 -10.49
C GLY A 10 1.77 8.81 -10.36
N MET A 11 1.03 8.20 -9.41
CA MET A 11 1.00 6.75 -9.25
C MET A 11 0.28 6.04 -10.40
N GLY A 12 -0.86 6.54 -10.86
CA GLY A 12 -1.60 5.93 -11.97
C GLY A 12 -0.79 5.82 -13.25
N LYS A 13 0.07 6.81 -13.55
CA LYS A 13 1.01 6.76 -14.68
C LYS A 13 2.05 5.66 -14.49
N VAL A 14 2.70 5.58 -13.33
CA VAL A 14 3.71 4.55 -13.04
C VAL A 14 3.11 3.15 -13.11
N VAL A 15 1.90 2.94 -12.55
CA VAL A 15 1.18 1.66 -12.66
C VAL A 15 0.88 1.32 -14.12
N ALA A 16 0.37 2.29 -14.90
CA ALA A 16 0.03 2.05 -16.31
C ALA A 16 1.26 1.70 -17.17
N GLU A 17 2.38 2.38 -16.96
CA GLU A 17 3.64 2.12 -17.66
C GLU A 17 4.20 0.74 -17.28
N ARG A 18 4.24 0.43 -15.98
CA ARG A 18 4.68 -0.86 -15.49
C ARG A 18 3.78 -1.99 -15.99
N ALA A 19 2.46 -1.83 -15.94
CA ALA A 19 1.50 -2.81 -16.40
C ALA A 19 1.72 -3.18 -17.88
N ARG A 20 1.92 -2.19 -18.76
CA ARG A 20 2.19 -2.44 -20.19
C ARG A 20 3.49 -3.21 -20.38
N ARG A 21 4.54 -2.85 -19.66
CA ARG A 21 5.85 -3.52 -19.71
C ARG A 21 5.75 -4.99 -19.25
N ASP A 22 4.91 -5.25 -18.25
CA ASP A 22 4.70 -6.58 -17.68
C ASP A 22 3.59 -7.38 -18.43
N GLY A 23 3.15 -6.90 -19.61
CA GLY A 23 2.22 -7.61 -20.50
C GLY A 23 0.74 -7.54 -20.10
N PHE A 24 0.35 -6.59 -19.24
CA PHE A 24 -1.06 -6.33 -18.96
C PHE A 24 -1.69 -5.43 -20.03
N GLU A 25 -2.93 -5.71 -20.37
CA GLU A 25 -3.77 -4.81 -21.16
C GLU A 25 -4.41 -3.76 -20.24
N ILE A 26 -4.30 -2.49 -20.58
CA ILE A 26 -5.03 -1.43 -19.92
C ILE A 26 -6.30 -1.12 -20.73
N GLY A 27 -7.44 -1.44 -20.15
CA GLY A 27 -8.75 -1.16 -20.75
C GLY A 27 -9.29 0.21 -20.30
N ALA A 28 -10.24 0.24 -19.39
CA ALA A 28 -10.81 1.48 -18.89
C ALA A 28 -9.85 2.27 -18.00
N VAL A 29 -9.83 3.60 -18.18
CA VAL A 29 -9.15 4.53 -17.27
C VAL A 29 -10.17 5.55 -16.80
N VAL A 30 -10.52 5.52 -15.52
CA VAL A 30 -11.44 6.45 -14.85
C VAL A 30 -10.62 7.60 -14.29
N THR A 31 -11.04 8.83 -14.61
CA THR A 31 -10.31 10.05 -14.26
C THR A 31 -11.21 11.05 -13.55
N SER A 32 -10.67 12.23 -13.23
CA SER A 32 -11.49 13.36 -12.71
C SER A 32 -12.60 13.81 -13.66
N GLY A 33 -12.46 13.57 -14.96
CA GLY A 33 -13.53 13.82 -15.94
C GLY A 33 -14.77 12.95 -15.71
N ASP A 34 -14.64 11.84 -15.01
CA ASP A 34 -15.71 10.90 -14.66
C ASP A 34 -16.28 11.14 -13.25
N ALA A 35 -15.89 12.24 -12.58
CA ALA A 35 -16.27 12.50 -11.19
C ALA A 35 -17.81 12.64 -10.99
N GLY A 36 -18.53 13.05 -12.01
CA GLY A 36 -19.98 13.16 -11.99
C GLY A 36 -20.74 11.84 -12.15
N LEU A 37 -20.06 10.74 -12.49
CA LEU A 37 -20.67 9.42 -12.62
C LEU A 37 -20.78 8.76 -11.24
N ASP A 38 -21.94 8.22 -10.91
CA ASP A 38 -22.14 7.39 -9.73
C ASP A 38 -21.62 5.95 -9.97
N ALA A 39 -21.69 5.11 -8.93
CA ALA A 39 -21.24 3.73 -9.02
C ALA A 39 -22.04 2.90 -10.04
N THR A 40 -23.33 3.23 -10.25
CA THR A 40 -24.21 2.51 -11.20
C THR A 40 -23.79 2.82 -12.64
N ALA A 41 -23.50 4.06 -12.94
CA ALA A 41 -23.05 4.50 -14.26
C ALA A 41 -21.59 4.06 -14.57
N LEU A 42 -20.75 3.90 -13.56
CA LEU A 42 -19.37 3.42 -13.73
C LEU A 42 -19.27 1.90 -13.93
N ALA A 43 -20.11 1.11 -13.26
CA ALA A 43 -20.01 -0.36 -13.28
C ALA A 43 -20.01 -0.97 -14.69
N PRO A 44 -20.85 -0.54 -15.67
CA PRO A 44 -20.79 -1.07 -17.03
C PRO A 44 -19.44 -0.88 -17.72
N ARG A 45 -18.71 0.20 -17.42
CA ARG A 45 -17.41 0.51 -18.01
C ARG A 45 -16.30 -0.39 -17.49
N LEU A 46 -16.51 -1.01 -16.32
CA LEU A 46 -15.53 -1.88 -15.67
C LEU A 46 -15.72 -3.35 -16.05
N ARG A 47 -16.87 -3.75 -16.53
CA ARG A 47 -17.16 -5.15 -16.91
C ARG A 47 -16.15 -5.68 -17.92
N GLY A 48 -15.77 -6.95 -17.75
CA GLY A 48 -14.81 -7.62 -18.64
C GLY A 48 -13.34 -7.27 -18.35
N HIS A 49 -13.05 -6.59 -17.23
CA HIS A 49 -11.70 -6.45 -16.70
C HIS A 49 -11.45 -7.53 -15.65
N ASP A 50 -10.23 -8.04 -15.59
CA ASP A 50 -9.84 -9.07 -14.62
C ASP A 50 -9.60 -8.50 -13.21
N ALA A 51 -9.17 -7.24 -13.13
CA ALA A 51 -9.06 -6.47 -11.90
C ALA A 51 -9.08 -4.96 -12.18
N ALA A 52 -9.31 -4.17 -11.14
CA ALA A 52 -9.16 -2.73 -11.15
C ALA A 52 -8.10 -2.30 -10.13
N ILE A 53 -7.36 -1.23 -10.42
CA ILE A 53 -6.38 -0.65 -9.50
C ILE A 53 -6.72 0.82 -9.29
N ASP A 54 -6.86 1.22 -8.02
CA ASP A 54 -7.20 2.60 -7.64
C ASP A 54 -6.04 3.30 -6.91
N PHE A 55 -5.56 4.39 -7.52
CA PHE A 55 -4.69 5.39 -6.92
C PHE A 55 -5.25 6.78 -7.21
N SER A 56 -6.52 6.98 -6.91
CA SER A 56 -7.23 8.24 -7.21
C SER A 56 -7.29 9.19 -6.01
N ARG A 57 -8.43 9.32 -5.37
CA ARG A 57 -8.70 10.22 -4.25
C ARG A 57 -9.53 9.53 -3.18
N GLY A 58 -9.27 9.83 -1.90
CA GLY A 58 -9.96 9.22 -0.77
C GLY A 58 -11.48 9.37 -0.79
N ASP A 59 -11.97 10.53 -1.24
CA ASP A 59 -13.40 10.83 -1.37
C ASP A 59 -14.12 10.00 -2.47
N ALA A 60 -13.37 9.43 -3.42
CA ALA A 60 -13.92 8.61 -4.50
C ALA A 60 -13.92 7.10 -4.18
N VAL A 61 -13.19 6.65 -3.16
CA VAL A 61 -12.96 5.21 -2.90
C VAL A 61 -14.26 4.44 -2.71
N LEU A 62 -15.21 4.94 -1.92
CA LEU A 62 -16.50 4.25 -1.72
C LEU A 62 -17.25 4.04 -3.05
N ARG A 63 -17.30 5.09 -3.89
CA ARG A 63 -17.93 5.02 -5.21
C ARG A 63 -17.24 4.00 -6.11
N ASN A 64 -15.91 4.07 -6.17
CA ASN A 64 -15.10 3.22 -7.04
C ASN A 64 -15.18 1.74 -6.62
N ALA A 65 -15.08 1.46 -5.31
CA ALA A 65 -15.23 0.13 -4.74
C ALA A 65 -16.64 -0.45 -5.01
N THR A 66 -17.68 0.37 -4.80
CA THR A 66 -19.07 -0.02 -5.12
C THR A 66 -19.24 -0.33 -6.61
N ALA A 67 -18.65 0.47 -7.50
CA ALA A 67 -18.73 0.24 -8.94
C ALA A 67 -18.03 -1.06 -9.35
N CYS A 68 -16.83 -1.33 -8.80
CA CYS A 68 -16.09 -2.56 -9.01
C CYS A 68 -16.89 -3.78 -8.55
N ALA A 69 -17.43 -3.73 -7.33
CA ALA A 69 -18.22 -4.80 -6.77
C ALA A 69 -19.47 -5.11 -7.61
N ARG A 70 -20.20 -4.07 -8.08
CA ARG A 70 -21.34 -4.22 -8.99
C ARG A 70 -20.97 -4.76 -10.37
N ALA A 71 -19.75 -4.46 -10.83
CA ALA A 71 -19.24 -4.99 -12.08
C ALA A 71 -18.73 -6.42 -11.99
N GLY A 72 -18.56 -6.96 -10.77
CA GLY A 72 -17.91 -8.24 -10.52
C GLY A 72 -16.39 -8.20 -10.75
N VAL A 73 -15.77 -7.02 -10.64
CA VAL A 73 -14.34 -6.79 -10.89
C VAL A 73 -13.62 -6.58 -9.56
N PRO A 74 -12.63 -7.42 -9.21
CA PRO A 74 -11.80 -7.24 -8.01
C PRO A 74 -11.08 -5.89 -8.01
N LEU A 75 -10.96 -5.26 -6.83
CA LEU A 75 -10.32 -3.96 -6.65
C LEU A 75 -9.02 -4.07 -5.85
N VAL A 76 -7.94 -3.50 -6.38
CA VAL A 76 -6.72 -3.16 -5.63
C VAL A 76 -6.80 -1.69 -5.24
N GLU A 77 -6.91 -1.40 -3.94
CA GLU A 77 -7.12 -0.05 -3.43
C GLU A 77 -5.88 0.47 -2.72
N GLY A 78 -5.18 1.39 -3.37
CA GLY A 78 -3.95 2.02 -2.88
C GLY A 78 -4.09 3.51 -2.56
N THR A 79 -5.30 4.05 -2.64
CA THR A 79 -5.58 5.43 -2.26
C THR A 79 -5.53 5.58 -0.73
N THR A 80 -5.08 6.72 -0.24
CA THR A 80 -5.06 7.06 1.18
C THR A 80 -6.13 8.10 1.51
N GLY A 81 -6.45 8.27 2.82
CA GLY A 81 -7.37 9.29 3.28
C GLY A 81 -8.85 8.89 3.19
N TRP A 82 -9.16 7.60 3.31
CA TRP A 82 -10.53 7.07 3.36
C TRP A 82 -10.76 6.10 4.54
N GLN A 83 -9.75 5.93 5.38
CA GLN A 83 -9.73 4.93 6.46
C GLN A 83 -10.84 5.14 7.50
N ASP A 84 -11.28 6.37 7.71
CA ASP A 84 -12.44 6.73 8.51
C ASP A 84 -13.76 6.12 8.00
N ARG A 85 -13.80 5.75 6.72
CA ARG A 85 -14.93 5.11 6.03
C ARG A 85 -14.70 3.63 5.71
N GLU A 86 -13.67 2.99 6.27
CA GLU A 86 -13.30 1.61 5.94
C GLU A 86 -14.47 0.63 6.13
N ALA A 87 -15.19 0.74 7.25
CA ALA A 87 -16.34 -0.13 7.52
C ALA A 87 -17.47 0.03 6.47
N GLU A 88 -17.66 1.22 5.92
CA GLU A 88 -18.65 1.49 4.89
C GLU A 88 -18.22 0.90 3.54
N VAL A 89 -16.97 1.10 3.16
CA VAL A 89 -16.38 0.55 1.93
C VAL A 89 -16.40 -0.98 1.96
N ARG A 90 -15.98 -1.57 3.06
CA ARG A 90 -15.99 -3.03 3.25
C ARG A 90 -17.41 -3.59 3.06
N ARG A 91 -18.41 -2.99 3.71
CA ARG A 91 -19.82 -3.41 3.55
C ARG A 91 -20.30 -3.29 2.11
N ALA A 92 -19.96 -2.19 1.42
CA ALA A 92 -20.35 -2.00 0.03
C ALA A 92 -19.76 -3.07 -0.91
N VAL A 93 -18.54 -3.53 -0.64
CA VAL A 93 -17.90 -4.61 -1.40
C VAL A 93 -18.53 -5.98 -1.06
N GLU A 94 -18.71 -6.31 0.22
CA GLU A 94 -19.19 -7.61 0.68
C GLU A 94 -20.66 -7.85 0.35
N GLN A 95 -21.49 -6.81 0.38
CA GLN A 95 -22.93 -6.89 0.13
C GLN A 95 -23.32 -6.77 -1.35
N ALA A 96 -22.38 -6.50 -2.25
CA ALA A 96 -22.66 -6.51 -3.68
C ALA A 96 -23.12 -7.91 -4.13
N GLY A 97 -24.12 -7.97 -5.00
CA GLY A 97 -24.74 -9.22 -5.45
C GLY A 97 -23.72 -10.25 -5.96
N GLY A 98 -23.54 -11.32 -5.21
CA GLY A 98 -22.53 -12.34 -5.45
C GLY A 98 -21.21 -12.18 -4.70
N GLY A 99 -21.05 -11.13 -3.88
CA GLY A 99 -19.84 -10.81 -3.12
C GLY A 99 -18.74 -10.21 -4.00
N GLY A 100 -18.24 -9.03 -3.64
CA GLY A 100 -17.12 -8.40 -4.30
C GLY A 100 -15.76 -8.89 -3.77
N ALA A 101 -14.70 -8.37 -4.35
CA ALA A 101 -13.33 -8.62 -3.89
C ALA A 101 -12.56 -7.31 -3.82
N MET A 102 -11.82 -7.10 -2.74
CA MET A 102 -10.94 -5.94 -2.58
C MET A 102 -9.70 -6.33 -1.79
N ILE A 103 -8.53 -5.89 -2.26
CA ILE A 103 -7.29 -5.88 -1.48
C ILE A 103 -6.85 -4.43 -1.33
N TYR A 104 -6.58 -4.01 -0.11
CA TYR A 104 -6.19 -2.62 0.18
C TYR A 104 -4.96 -2.54 1.06
N GLY A 105 -4.28 -1.41 1.01
CA GLY A 105 -3.12 -1.17 1.85
C GLY A 105 -2.63 0.27 1.75
N ALA A 106 -2.10 0.79 2.85
CA ALA A 106 -1.46 2.10 2.87
C ALA A 106 -0.15 2.12 2.08
N ASN A 107 0.44 0.94 1.82
CA ASN A 107 1.70 0.79 1.12
C ASN A 107 1.76 -0.57 0.39
N PHE A 108 1.85 -0.53 -0.93
CA PHE A 108 1.94 -1.72 -1.79
C PHE A 108 3.39 -2.14 -2.09
N SER A 109 4.41 -1.44 -1.61
CA SER A 109 5.80 -1.86 -1.81
C SER A 109 6.10 -3.15 -1.06
N LEU A 110 6.47 -4.22 -1.78
CA LEU A 110 6.95 -5.46 -1.17
C LEU A 110 8.15 -5.19 -0.26
N GLY A 111 9.10 -4.36 -0.73
CA GLY A 111 10.30 -4.02 0.06
C GLY A 111 9.96 -3.37 1.39
N VAL A 112 9.00 -2.43 1.43
CA VAL A 112 8.56 -1.79 2.67
C VAL A 112 7.86 -2.79 3.59
N ASN A 113 6.99 -3.65 3.06
CA ASN A 113 6.27 -4.64 3.87
C ASN A 113 7.23 -5.72 4.43
N LEU A 114 8.24 -6.13 3.66
CA LEU A 114 9.32 -6.99 4.16
C LEU A 114 10.16 -6.28 5.22
N PHE A 115 10.45 -4.99 5.01
CA PHE A 115 11.19 -4.19 5.99
C PHE A 115 10.42 -4.08 7.31
N TYR A 116 9.11 -3.92 7.30
CA TYR A 116 8.29 -3.98 8.52
C TYR A 116 8.45 -5.30 9.29
N ARG A 117 8.51 -6.44 8.58
CA ARG A 117 8.73 -7.76 9.20
C ARG A 117 10.12 -7.90 9.80
N ILE A 118 11.15 -7.45 9.07
CA ILE A 118 12.54 -7.43 9.54
C ILE A 118 12.66 -6.59 10.81
N VAL A 119 12.09 -5.38 10.80
CA VAL A 119 12.11 -4.46 11.94
C VAL A 119 11.35 -5.03 13.14
N ARG A 120 10.20 -5.67 12.93
CA ARG A 120 9.46 -6.36 14.01
C ARG A 120 10.33 -7.46 14.65
N HIS A 121 10.95 -8.29 13.82
CA HIS A 121 11.80 -9.37 14.31
C HIS A 121 13.04 -8.83 15.05
N ALA A 122 13.71 -7.84 14.47
CA ALA A 122 14.82 -7.16 15.13
C ALA A 122 14.39 -6.56 16.48
N GLY A 123 13.29 -5.79 16.52
CA GLY A 123 12.76 -5.23 17.77
C GLY A 123 12.52 -6.28 18.85
N ALA A 124 11.99 -7.45 18.48
CA ALA A 124 11.80 -8.55 19.43
C ALA A 124 13.12 -9.09 20.00
N LEU A 125 14.20 -9.14 19.21
CA LEU A 125 15.53 -9.53 19.68
C LEU A 125 16.13 -8.53 20.68
N PHE A 126 15.80 -7.23 20.53
CA PHE A 126 16.26 -6.16 21.44
C PHE A 126 15.30 -5.94 22.63
N SER A 127 14.20 -6.69 22.71
CA SER A 127 13.30 -6.61 23.86
C SER A 127 14.02 -7.05 25.14
N GLY A 128 13.94 -6.24 26.19
CA GLY A 128 14.64 -6.50 27.45
C GLY A 128 16.12 -6.06 27.50
N LEU A 129 16.73 -5.66 26.37
CA LEU A 129 18.09 -5.10 26.34
C LEU A 129 18.00 -3.58 26.54
N GLU A 130 18.09 -3.13 27.80
CA GLU A 130 17.89 -1.72 28.17
C GLU A 130 19.02 -0.80 27.72
N GLU A 131 20.21 -1.33 27.50
CA GLU A 131 21.39 -0.63 27.00
C GLU A 131 21.25 -0.16 25.55
N TYR A 132 20.32 -0.77 24.77
CA TYR A 132 20.07 -0.35 23.39
C TYR A 132 18.87 0.59 23.32
N SER A 133 19.08 1.76 22.76
CA SER A 133 18.01 2.67 22.35
C SER A 133 17.61 2.41 20.90
N ALA A 134 16.31 2.52 20.60
CA ALA A 134 15.80 2.41 19.23
C ALA A 134 15.38 3.79 18.72
N LEU A 135 15.77 4.14 17.50
CA LEU A 135 15.37 5.40 16.85
C LEU A 135 15.11 5.20 15.37
N ILE A 136 14.31 6.08 14.80
CA ILE A 136 13.93 6.07 13.38
C ILE A 136 14.30 7.40 12.76
N ASP A 137 14.97 7.35 11.59
CA ASP A 137 15.18 8.50 10.74
C ASP A 137 14.51 8.26 9.39
N GLU A 138 13.77 9.25 8.88
CA GLU A 138 13.20 9.19 7.55
C GLU A 138 13.56 10.41 6.72
N THR A 139 13.84 10.18 5.44
CA THR A 139 14.15 11.25 4.49
C THR A 139 13.25 11.13 3.27
N HIS A 140 12.59 12.23 2.88
CA HIS A 140 11.77 12.32 1.67
C HIS A 140 11.99 13.64 0.93
N HIS A 141 11.48 13.70 -0.30
CA HIS A 141 11.53 14.90 -1.13
C HIS A 141 10.83 16.11 -0.47
N ILE A 142 11.27 17.33 -0.83
CA ILE A 142 10.78 18.59 -0.27
C ILE A 142 9.27 18.82 -0.44
N ARG A 143 8.63 18.18 -1.42
CA ARG A 143 7.18 18.32 -1.69
C ARG A 143 6.30 17.46 -0.78
N LYS A 144 6.90 16.56 0.03
CA LYS A 144 6.13 15.72 0.96
C LYS A 144 5.68 16.53 2.16
N LYS A 145 4.35 16.63 2.36
CA LYS A 145 3.73 17.50 3.37
C LYS A 145 3.66 16.86 4.76
N ASP A 146 3.38 15.56 4.81
CA ASP A 146 3.29 14.82 6.08
C ASP A 146 4.69 14.56 6.65
N ALA A 147 4.88 14.86 7.91
CA ALA A 147 6.09 14.59 8.69
C ALA A 147 5.68 14.29 10.15
N PRO A 148 6.00 13.09 10.69
CA PRO A 148 6.62 11.96 10.02
C PRO A 148 5.74 11.33 8.93
N SER A 149 6.37 10.58 8.00
CA SER A 149 5.66 9.81 6.97
C SER A 149 4.83 8.66 7.58
N GLY A 150 3.77 8.24 6.89
CA GLY A 150 2.98 7.08 7.33
C GLY A 150 3.81 5.81 7.52
N THR A 151 4.85 5.60 6.69
CA THR A 151 5.79 4.48 6.83
C THR A 151 6.61 4.59 8.12
N ALA A 152 7.11 5.78 8.45
CA ALA A 152 7.88 6.01 9.68
C ALA A 152 7.02 5.83 10.94
N LEU A 153 5.77 6.33 10.91
CA LEU A 153 4.81 6.12 11.99
C LEU A 153 4.51 4.62 12.18
N ARG A 154 4.32 3.87 11.10
CA ARG A 154 4.09 2.42 11.18
C ARG A 154 5.31 1.67 11.71
N LEU A 155 6.52 2.04 11.32
CA LEU A 155 7.77 1.49 11.88
C LEU A 155 7.88 1.75 13.38
N ARG A 156 7.54 2.96 13.82
CA ARG A 156 7.51 3.32 15.24
C ARG A 156 6.55 2.43 16.03
N ASP A 157 5.34 2.26 15.52
CA ASP A 157 4.31 1.46 16.19
C ASP A 157 4.73 -0.02 16.27
N ILE A 158 5.33 -0.56 15.20
CA ILE A 158 5.89 -1.92 15.18
C ILE A 158 7.01 -2.08 16.21
N LEU A 159 7.93 -1.12 16.30
CA LEU A 159 9.02 -1.17 17.27
C LEU A 159 8.53 -1.05 18.71
N ARG A 160 7.60 -0.12 18.97
CA ARG A 160 7.03 0.03 20.32
C ARG A 160 6.36 -1.26 20.79
N GLU A 161 5.60 -1.91 19.90
CA GLU A 161 4.98 -3.21 20.19
C GLU A 161 6.05 -4.29 20.44
N ALA A 162 7.04 -4.41 19.55
CA ALA A 162 8.06 -5.45 19.62
C ALA A 162 9.02 -5.30 20.81
N LEU A 163 9.27 -4.06 21.26
CA LEU A 163 10.11 -3.74 22.42
C LEU A 163 9.37 -3.84 23.77
N GLY A 164 8.10 -4.23 23.79
CA GLY A 164 7.33 -4.46 25.03
C GLY A 164 6.48 -3.27 25.49
N GLY A 165 6.20 -2.29 24.62
CA GLY A 165 5.14 -1.28 24.82
C GLY A 165 5.48 -0.05 25.66
N GLY A 166 6.55 -0.06 26.42
CA GLY A 166 6.92 1.05 27.35
C GLY A 166 8.02 1.98 26.85
N ARG A 167 8.73 1.61 25.79
CA ARG A 167 9.89 2.34 25.26
C ARG A 167 9.48 3.45 24.32
N ASP A 168 10.09 4.61 24.45
CA ASP A 168 10.00 5.65 23.45
C ASP A 168 10.86 5.30 22.23
N VAL A 169 10.31 5.56 21.05
CA VAL A 169 10.99 5.37 19.77
C VAL A 169 10.88 6.70 19.02
N PRO A 170 11.85 7.60 19.16
CA PRO A 170 11.84 8.89 18.50
C PRO A 170 11.93 8.73 16.98
N VAL A 171 11.24 9.64 16.27
CA VAL A 171 11.24 9.70 14.81
C VAL A 171 11.74 11.05 14.35
N THR A 172 12.81 11.06 13.57
CA THR A 172 13.33 12.26 12.91
C THR A 172 12.93 12.26 11.45
N SER A 173 12.47 13.41 10.96
CA SER A 173 12.03 13.58 9.57
C SER A 173 12.88 14.63 8.85
N THR A 174 13.48 14.26 7.72
CA THR A 174 14.21 15.16 6.82
C THR A 174 13.47 15.32 5.50
N ARG A 175 13.49 16.52 4.93
CA ARG A 175 12.95 16.84 3.61
C ARG A 175 14.06 17.39 2.75
N GLU A 176 14.45 16.66 1.69
CA GLU A 176 15.63 16.98 0.89
C GLU A 176 15.45 16.56 -0.57
N GLY A 177 15.74 17.44 -1.49
CA GLY A 177 15.78 17.17 -2.93
C GLY A 177 14.53 16.45 -3.45
N ASP A 178 14.76 15.40 -4.25
CA ASP A 178 13.75 14.57 -4.89
C ASP A 178 13.71 13.13 -4.34
N ILE A 179 14.26 12.89 -3.15
CA ILE A 179 14.40 11.58 -2.53
C ILE A 179 13.04 10.89 -2.40
N PRO A 180 12.81 9.71 -3.02
CA PRO A 180 11.51 9.04 -2.99
C PRO A 180 11.11 8.56 -1.59
N GLY A 181 12.09 8.16 -0.77
CA GLY A 181 11.92 7.76 0.62
C GLY A 181 13.04 6.86 1.10
N ILE A 182 13.65 7.25 2.20
CA ILE A 182 14.64 6.45 2.95
C ILE A 182 14.12 6.32 4.36
N HIS A 183 14.15 5.11 4.91
CA HIS A 183 13.79 4.83 6.29
C HIS A 183 14.91 4.06 6.95
N ARG A 184 15.44 4.58 8.05
CA ARG A 184 16.49 3.97 8.85
C ARG A 184 15.93 3.65 10.23
N VAL A 185 16.20 2.44 10.68
CA VAL A 185 15.95 2.01 12.06
C VAL A 185 17.31 1.70 12.68
N THR A 186 17.60 2.34 13.78
CA THR A 186 18.87 2.20 14.49
C THR A 186 18.60 1.61 15.87
N PHE A 187 19.38 0.60 16.26
CA PHE A 187 19.54 0.15 17.63
C PHE A 187 20.95 0.57 18.08
N ASP A 188 21.04 1.44 19.07
CA ASP A 188 22.27 2.15 19.47
C ASP A 188 22.59 1.91 20.95
N SER A 189 23.84 1.52 21.22
CA SER A 189 24.37 1.34 22.57
C SER A 189 25.71 2.08 22.70
N ALA A 190 26.28 2.08 23.91
CA ALA A 190 27.62 2.63 24.13
C ALA A 190 28.73 1.81 23.44
N ALA A 191 28.48 0.54 23.16
CA ALA A 191 29.46 -0.38 22.59
C ALA A 191 29.41 -0.47 21.07
N ASP A 192 28.19 -0.47 20.49
CA ASP A 192 27.98 -0.68 19.07
C ASP A 192 26.64 -0.13 18.59
N ARG A 193 26.44 -0.21 17.29
CA ARG A 193 25.23 0.25 16.62
C ARG A 193 24.83 -0.74 15.54
N ILE A 194 23.53 -1.07 15.47
CA ILE A 194 22.95 -1.82 14.36
C ILE A 194 22.01 -0.92 13.58
N LEU A 195 22.19 -0.86 12.26
CA LEU A 195 21.42 -0.04 11.34
C LEU A 195 20.72 -0.90 10.30
N LEU A 196 19.39 -0.76 10.24
CA LEU A 196 18.56 -1.34 9.20
C LEU A 196 18.07 -0.20 8.28
N VAL A 197 18.22 -0.37 6.97
CA VAL A 197 17.88 0.67 5.99
C VAL A 197 16.98 0.10 4.90
N HIS A 198 15.89 0.80 4.62
CA HIS A 198 15.10 0.66 3.40
C HIS A 198 15.19 1.97 2.60
N GLU A 199 15.63 1.88 1.36
CA GLU A 199 15.70 3.00 0.42
C GLU A 199 14.86 2.70 -0.81
N ALA A 200 13.85 3.53 -1.07
CA ALA A 200 13.09 3.49 -2.30
C ALA A 200 13.85 4.26 -3.40
N ARG A 201 14.19 3.60 -4.50
CA ARG A 201 14.86 4.25 -5.65
C ARG A 201 13.88 4.94 -6.59
N SER A 202 12.62 4.48 -6.59
CA SER A 202 11.55 5.03 -7.41
C SER A 202 10.18 4.59 -6.85
N ARG A 203 9.10 5.00 -7.52
CA ARG A 203 7.74 4.54 -7.22
C ARG A 203 7.38 3.20 -7.89
N GLU A 204 8.29 2.61 -8.64
CA GLU A 204 8.11 1.32 -9.32
C GLU A 204 7.78 0.17 -8.35
N GLY A 205 8.35 0.17 -7.14
CA GLY A 205 8.07 -0.83 -6.12
C GLY A 205 6.60 -0.87 -5.69
N PHE A 206 5.94 0.29 -5.63
CA PHE A 206 4.50 0.36 -5.33
C PHE A 206 3.65 -0.16 -6.50
N ALA A 207 4.04 0.17 -7.74
CA ALA A 207 3.35 -0.32 -8.93
C ALA A 207 3.50 -1.84 -9.06
N ALA A 208 4.69 -2.38 -8.85
CA ALA A 208 4.94 -3.83 -8.87
C ALA A 208 4.05 -4.57 -7.86
N GLY A 209 4.00 -4.10 -6.61
CA GLY A 209 3.14 -4.71 -5.59
C GLY A 209 1.65 -4.59 -5.90
N ALA A 210 1.20 -3.48 -6.47
CA ALA A 210 -0.20 -3.31 -6.89
C ALA A 210 -0.57 -4.27 -8.04
N LEU A 211 0.33 -4.50 -9.01
CA LEU A 211 0.13 -5.46 -10.10
C LEU A 211 0.16 -6.90 -9.59
N LEU A 212 1.04 -7.21 -8.65
CA LEU A 212 1.06 -8.51 -7.97
C LEU A 212 -0.25 -8.76 -7.21
N ALA A 213 -0.75 -7.74 -6.48
CA ALA A 213 -2.04 -7.81 -5.81
C ALA A 213 -3.19 -8.01 -6.80
N ALA A 214 -3.14 -7.39 -7.98
CA ALA A 214 -4.15 -7.57 -9.03
C ALA A 214 -4.17 -9.01 -9.57
N ARG A 215 -3.00 -9.64 -9.74
CA ARG A 215 -2.91 -11.07 -10.10
C ARG A 215 -3.46 -11.96 -8.98
N TRP A 216 -3.11 -11.64 -7.74
CA TRP A 216 -3.50 -12.43 -6.58
C TRP A 216 -5.01 -12.37 -6.32
N ILE A 217 -5.63 -11.18 -6.41
CA ILE A 217 -7.06 -10.99 -6.09
C ILE A 217 -8.00 -11.53 -7.19
N ALA A 218 -7.51 -11.73 -8.41
CA ALA A 218 -8.31 -12.21 -9.53
C ALA A 218 -8.95 -13.58 -9.21
N GLY A 219 -10.28 -13.66 -9.35
CA GLY A 219 -11.07 -14.85 -9.04
C GLY A 219 -11.34 -15.09 -7.54
N ARG A 220 -10.80 -14.26 -6.63
CA ARG A 220 -11.07 -14.32 -5.19
C ARG A 220 -12.30 -13.49 -4.83
N ARG A 221 -12.80 -13.70 -3.60
CA ARG A 221 -13.87 -12.90 -2.99
C ARG A 221 -13.48 -12.51 -1.57
N GLY A 222 -14.02 -11.40 -1.10
CA GLY A 222 -13.76 -10.90 0.24
C GLY A 222 -12.86 -9.67 0.25
N VAL A 223 -12.60 -9.15 1.45
CA VAL A 223 -11.81 -7.94 1.67
C VAL A 223 -10.55 -8.27 2.45
N TYR A 224 -9.41 -7.96 1.88
CA TYR A 224 -8.08 -8.36 2.36
C TYR A 224 -7.20 -7.15 2.60
N LEU A 225 -6.41 -7.19 3.66
CA LEU A 225 -5.31 -6.23 3.84
C LEU A 225 -4.05 -6.77 3.14
N PHE A 226 -3.39 -5.95 2.35
CA PHE A 226 -2.19 -6.34 1.58
C PHE A 226 -1.10 -6.95 2.47
N ALA A 227 -0.90 -6.39 3.67
CA ALA A 227 0.09 -6.88 4.62
C ALA A 227 -0.21 -8.30 5.15
N ASP A 228 -1.50 -8.67 5.28
CA ASP A 228 -1.92 -9.95 5.83
C ASP A 228 -1.71 -11.11 4.85
N VAL A 229 -1.82 -10.83 3.55
CA VAL A 229 -1.64 -11.82 2.48
C VAL A 229 -0.23 -11.81 1.88
N LEU A 230 0.72 -11.15 2.53
CA LEU A 230 2.07 -10.96 2.00
C LEU A 230 2.78 -12.28 1.68
N ASP A 231 2.61 -13.33 2.49
CA ASP A 231 3.27 -14.64 2.25
C ASP A 231 2.74 -15.32 0.99
N GLU A 232 1.44 -15.21 0.74
CA GLU A 232 0.85 -15.72 -0.50
C GLU A 232 1.32 -14.91 -1.72
N LEU A 233 1.42 -13.58 -1.59
CA LEU A 233 1.95 -12.70 -2.62
C LEU A 233 3.41 -13.02 -2.96
N LEU A 234 4.25 -13.25 -1.94
CA LEU A 234 5.65 -13.63 -2.15
C LEU A 234 5.80 -15.01 -2.80
N THR A 235 4.91 -15.94 -2.49
CA THR A 235 4.88 -17.26 -3.15
C THR A 235 4.52 -17.12 -4.63
N LEU A 236 3.52 -16.29 -4.95
CA LEU A 236 3.12 -16.00 -6.32
C LEU A 236 4.25 -15.33 -7.12
N GLU A 237 4.94 -14.35 -6.53
CA GLU A 237 6.06 -13.64 -7.16
C GLU A 237 7.23 -14.56 -7.51
N ARG A 238 7.52 -15.56 -6.65
CA ARG A 238 8.59 -16.52 -6.89
C ARG A 238 8.27 -17.56 -7.99
N ALA A 239 6.99 -17.70 -8.32
CA ALA A 239 6.51 -18.65 -9.31
C ALA A 239 6.38 -18.04 -10.73
N THR A 240 6.52 -16.72 -10.85
CA THR A 240 6.46 -15.96 -12.12
C THR A 240 7.82 -15.51 -12.57
#